data_2a5e8fa67f8702962279be1b4f7614d0
#
_entry.id   2a5e8fa67f8702962279be1b4f7614d0
#
_cell.length_a   1.000
_cell.length_b   1.000
_cell.length_c   1.000
_cell.angle_alpha   90.00
_cell.angle_beta   90.00
_cell.angle_gamma   90.00
#
_symmetry.space_group_name_H-M   'P 1'
#
loop_
_entity.id
_entity.type
_entity.pdbx_description
1 polymer ?
#
loop_
_entity_poly.entity_id
_entity_poly.type
_entity_poly.pdbx_seq_one_letter_code
_entity_poly.pdbx_strand_id
1 'polypeptide(L)'
;LDRALQDAGLSRQTVYISNAVKHFKFEPRGKRRLHIKPAASEIEACGWWLAEELRLVAPKLVMALGGTSARAVLGHPVTVSQMRGAPTRLSPTTHLWVTIHPSFLLRIPDDVKRREEYARFVKELKEAQEWIAKS
;
A
#
# COMPACT_ATOMS: atom_id res chain seq x y z
N LEU A 1 2.48 -9.05 5.08
CA LEU A 1 2.24 -7.75 5.71
C LEU A 1 2.22 -7.82 7.25
N ASP A 2 1.51 -8.77 7.82
CA ASP A 2 1.42 -8.89 9.29
C ASP A 2 2.79 -9.07 9.94
N ARG A 3 3.66 -9.87 9.33
CA ARG A 3 5.02 -10.06 9.81
C ARG A 3 5.84 -8.77 9.72
N ALA A 4 5.69 -8.02 8.63
CA ALA A 4 6.40 -6.75 8.45
C ALA A 4 5.94 -5.71 9.46
N LEU A 5 4.64 -5.63 9.75
CA LEU A 5 4.11 -4.76 10.79
C LEU A 5 4.68 -5.12 12.16
N GLN A 6 4.74 -6.41 12.47
CA GLN A 6 5.30 -6.90 13.73
C GLN A 6 6.79 -6.56 13.84
N ASP A 7 7.56 -6.81 12.78
CA ASP A 7 8.99 -6.51 12.75
C ASP A 7 9.26 -5.01 12.84
N ALA A 8 8.34 -4.18 12.38
CA ALA A 8 8.43 -2.72 12.49
C ALA A 8 7.94 -2.19 13.86
N GLY A 9 7.40 -3.05 14.71
CA GLY A 9 6.88 -2.64 16.00
C GLY A 9 5.50 -1.99 15.94
N LEU A 10 4.77 -2.18 14.84
CA LEU A 10 3.43 -1.64 14.68
C LEU A 10 2.39 -2.67 15.10
N SER A 11 1.42 -2.22 15.91
CA SER A 11 0.28 -3.06 16.27
C SER A 11 -0.79 -3.00 15.19
N ARG A 12 -1.31 -4.15 14.79
CA ARG A 12 -2.45 -4.24 13.87
C ARG A 12 -3.67 -3.47 14.37
N GLN A 13 -3.80 -3.32 15.69
CA GLN A 13 -4.90 -2.59 16.32
C GLN A 13 -4.79 -1.08 16.14
N THR A 14 -3.61 -0.57 15.89
CA THR A 14 -3.38 0.88 15.73
C THR A 14 -3.40 1.34 14.27
N VAL A 15 -3.53 0.40 13.32
CA VAL A 15 -3.58 0.69 11.90
C VAL A 15 -4.90 0.23 11.31
N TYR A 16 -5.42 1.00 10.37
CA TYR A 16 -6.59 0.62 9.59
C TYR A 16 -6.12 0.09 8.24
N ILE A 17 -6.47 -1.15 7.94
CA ILE A 17 -6.05 -1.81 6.70
C ILE A 17 -7.25 -1.96 5.79
N SER A 18 -7.09 -1.52 4.55
CA SER A 18 -8.14 -1.61 3.53
C SER A 18 -7.53 -1.95 2.18
N ASN A 19 -8.38 -2.33 1.25
CA ASN A 19 -8.01 -2.56 -0.13
C ASN A 19 -8.44 -1.37 -0.99
N ALA A 20 -7.55 -0.93 -1.88
CA ALA A 20 -7.84 0.17 -2.80
C ALA A 20 -8.94 -0.21 -3.80
N VAL A 21 -9.06 -1.50 -4.13
CA VAL A 21 -10.11 -2.03 -5.00
C VAL A 21 -10.90 -3.05 -4.20
N LYS A 22 -12.21 -2.81 -4.02
CA LYS A 22 -13.07 -3.66 -3.20
C LYS A 22 -13.52 -4.94 -3.90
N HIS A 23 -13.48 -4.96 -5.22
CA HIS A 23 -13.87 -6.12 -6.01
C HIS A 23 -12.65 -6.69 -6.72
N PHE A 24 -12.32 -7.93 -6.39
CA PHE A 24 -11.20 -8.62 -7.03
C PHE A 24 -11.66 -9.25 -8.33
N LYS A 25 -10.78 -9.20 -9.33
CA LYS A 25 -10.99 -9.83 -10.62
C LYS A 25 -10.28 -11.17 -10.64
N PHE A 26 -10.99 -12.21 -11.08
CA PHE A 26 -10.47 -13.57 -11.16
C PHE A 26 -10.61 -14.12 -12.57
N GLU A 27 -9.61 -14.89 -13.01
CA GLU A 27 -9.67 -15.66 -14.23
C GLU A 27 -9.70 -17.15 -13.86
N PRO A 28 -10.76 -17.91 -14.22
CA PRO A 28 -10.79 -19.34 -13.94
C PRO A 28 -9.83 -20.10 -14.87
N ARG A 29 -9.01 -20.98 -14.28
CA ARG A 29 -8.15 -21.91 -15.03
C ARG A 29 -8.32 -23.30 -14.45
N GLY A 30 -9.14 -24.13 -15.10
CA GLY A 30 -9.51 -25.43 -14.57
C GLY A 30 -10.20 -25.28 -13.22
N LYS A 31 -9.63 -25.85 -12.16
CA LYS A 31 -10.15 -25.74 -10.79
C LYS A 31 -9.57 -24.56 -10.01
N ARG A 32 -8.68 -23.77 -10.61
CA ARG A 32 -8.01 -22.64 -9.96
C ARG A 32 -8.57 -21.32 -10.45
N ARG A 33 -8.61 -20.34 -9.55
CA ARG A 33 -8.86 -18.95 -9.90
C ARG A 33 -7.54 -18.19 -9.77
N LEU A 34 -7.18 -17.45 -10.82
CA LEU A 34 -6.02 -16.57 -10.80
C LEU A 34 -6.48 -15.14 -10.50
N HIS A 35 -5.81 -14.52 -9.54
CA HIS A 35 -6.05 -13.12 -9.23
C HIS A 35 -5.43 -12.25 -10.33
N ILE A 36 -6.25 -11.46 -11.00
CA ILE A 36 -5.81 -10.56 -12.08
C ILE A 36 -5.69 -9.15 -11.54
N LYS A 37 -4.60 -8.46 -11.92
CA LYS A 37 -4.42 -7.06 -11.57
C LYS A 37 -5.58 -6.23 -12.11
N PRO A 38 -6.22 -5.36 -11.28
CA PRO A 38 -7.32 -4.53 -11.73
C PRO A 38 -6.91 -3.57 -12.84
N ALA A 39 -7.79 -3.35 -13.81
CA ALA A 39 -7.61 -2.33 -14.84
C ALA A 39 -7.83 -0.94 -14.23
N ALA A 40 -7.31 0.09 -14.90
CA ALA A 40 -7.46 1.48 -14.47
C ALA A 40 -8.91 1.89 -14.25
N SER A 41 -9.80 1.47 -15.15
CA SER A 41 -11.24 1.75 -15.03
C SER A 41 -11.88 1.12 -13.80
N GLU A 42 -11.41 -0.07 -13.40
CA GLU A 42 -11.89 -0.76 -12.21
C GLU A 42 -11.42 -0.04 -10.93
N ILE A 43 -10.18 0.47 -10.94
CA ILE A 43 -9.65 1.28 -9.83
C ILE A 43 -10.48 2.54 -9.66
N GLU A 44 -10.80 3.23 -10.76
CA GLU A 44 -11.60 4.44 -10.74
C GLU A 44 -13.03 4.18 -10.26
N ALA A 45 -13.64 3.07 -10.71
CA ALA A 45 -14.99 2.70 -10.29
C ALA A 45 -15.10 2.43 -8.81
N CYS A 46 -14.01 1.97 -8.16
CA CYS A 46 -13.97 1.71 -6.71
C CYS A 46 -13.45 2.92 -5.91
N GLY A 47 -13.06 4.00 -6.57
CA GLY A 47 -12.44 5.16 -5.94
C GLY A 47 -13.33 5.85 -4.90
N TRP A 48 -14.63 5.85 -5.09
CA TRP A 48 -15.56 6.47 -4.14
C TRP A 48 -15.59 5.75 -2.78
N TRP A 49 -15.42 4.43 -2.77
CA TRP A 49 -15.31 3.66 -1.53
C TRP A 49 -14.08 4.09 -0.74
N LEU A 50 -12.94 4.20 -1.42
CA LEU A 50 -11.70 4.62 -0.80
C LEU A 50 -11.80 6.05 -0.27
N ALA A 51 -12.41 6.95 -1.04
CA ALA A 51 -12.62 8.33 -0.62
C ALA A 51 -13.47 8.40 0.66
N GLU A 52 -14.54 7.59 0.75
CA GLU A 52 -15.37 7.51 1.94
C GLU A 52 -14.60 6.96 3.14
N GLU A 53 -13.81 5.91 2.95
CA GLU A 53 -12.98 5.35 4.02
C GLU A 53 -11.99 6.39 4.54
N LEU A 54 -11.32 7.11 3.65
CA LEU A 54 -10.38 8.17 4.03
C LEU A 54 -11.07 9.29 4.80
N ARG A 55 -12.29 9.65 4.40
CA ARG A 55 -13.08 10.66 5.08
C ARG A 55 -13.46 10.21 6.49
N LEU A 56 -13.89 8.97 6.65
CA LEU A 56 -14.34 8.44 7.94
C LEU A 56 -13.19 8.16 8.90
N VAL A 57 -12.10 7.61 8.41
CA VAL A 57 -10.91 7.31 9.23
C VAL A 57 -10.12 8.57 9.54
N ALA A 58 -10.08 9.52 8.61
CA ALA A 58 -9.34 10.79 8.72
C ALA A 58 -7.88 10.58 9.18
N PRO A 59 -7.08 9.76 8.49
CA PRO A 59 -5.73 9.43 8.94
C PRO A 59 -4.77 10.59 8.75
N LYS A 60 -3.74 10.66 9.58
CA LYS A 60 -2.63 11.59 9.37
C LYS A 60 -1.74 11.14 8.23
N LEU A 61 -1.60 9.83 8.06
CA LEU A 61 -0.78 9.21 7.03
C LEU A 61 -1.52 8.03 6.41
N VAL A 62 -1.56 8.03 5.09
CA VAL A 62 -2.01 6.88 4.29
C VAL A 62 -0.77 6.21 3.73
N MET A 63 -0.62 4.91 3.96
CA MET A 63 0.45 4.14 3.36
C MET A 63 -0.11 3.31 2.22
N ALA A 64 0.29 3.66 1.00
CA ALA A 64 -0.12 2.95 -0.21
C ALA A 64 0.92 1.88 -0.55
N LEU A 65 0.48 0.63 -0.57
CA LEU A 65 1.33 -0.52 -0.87
C LEU A 65 1.17 -0.91 -2.34
N GLY A 66 2.16 -0.51 -3.14
CA GLY A 66 2.20 -0.79 -4.57
C GLY A 66 1.55 0.29 -5.43
N GLY A 67 1.80 0.20 -6.74
CA GLY A 67 1.35 1.20 -7.71
C GLY A 67 -0.16 1.29 -7.85
N THR A 68 -0.88 0.18 -7.73
CA THR A 68 -2.34 0.15 -7.80
C THR A 68 -2.97 0.97 -6.67
N SER A 69 -2.49 0.78 -5.45
CA SER A 69 -2.96 1.53 -4.29
C SER A 69 -2.61 3.01 -4.39
N ALA A 70 -1.39 3.33 -4.81
CA ALA A 70 -0.96 4.72 -5.01
C ALA A 70 -1.81 5.42 -6.06
N ARG A 71 -2.10 4.75 -7.17
CA ARG A 71 -2.97 5.28 -8.22
C ARG A 71 -4.39 5.55 -7.71
N ALA A 72 -4.93 4.62 -6.90
CA ALA A 72 -6.28 4.78 -6.35
C ALA A 72 -6.38 6.00 -5.43
N VAL A 73 -5.34 6.26 -4.64
CA VAL A 73 -5.31 7.41 -3.72
C VAL A 73 -5.07 8.72 -4.48
N LEU A 74 -4.16 8.73 -5.44
CA LEU A 74 -3.75 9.95 -6.15
C LEU A 74 -4.62 10.29 -7.35
N GLY A 75 -5.31 9.30 -7.93
CA GLY A 75 -6.14 9.51 -9.10
C GLY A 75 -5.40 9.48 -10.44
N HIS A 76 -4.09 9.20 -10.42
CA HIS A 76 -3.28 9.10 -11.63
C HIS A 76 -2.16 8.06 -11.45
N PRO A 77 -1.58 7.51 -12.55
CA PRO A 77 -0.48 6.57 -12.45
C PRO A 77 0.76 7.17 -11.80
N VAL A 78 1.46 6.36 -11.01
CA VAL A 78 2.71 6.77 -10.36
C VAL A 78 3.73 5.65 -10.43
N THR A 79 5.00 5.99 -10.31
CA THR A 79 6.11 5.05 -10.21
C THR A 79 6.50 4.91 -8.74
N VAL A 80 6.34 3.71 -8.18
CA VAL A 80 6.61 3.45 -6.76
C VAL A 80 8.06 3.81 -6.41
N SER A 81 9.03 3.42 -7.24
CA SER A 81 10.45 3.68 -6.99
C SER A 81 10.79 5.17 -6.88
N GLN A 82 10.01 6.04 -7.52
CA GLN A 82 10.21 7.48 -7.47
C GLN A 82 9.58 8.12 -6.23
N MET A 83 8.54 7.52 -5.69
CA MET A 83 7.77 8.09 -4.58
C MET A 83 8.09 7.49 -3.23
N ARG A 84 8.66 6.28 -3.18
CA ARG A 84 8.90 5.59 -1.92
C ARG A 84 9.96 6.29 -1.07
N GLY A 85 9.87 6.12 0.24
CA GLY A 85 10.88 6.60 1.19
C GLY A 85 10.64 7.98 1.77
N ALA A 86 9.60 8.70 1.36
CA ALA A 86 9.28 10.02 1.91
C ALA A 86 7.78 10.30 1.82
N PRO A 87 7.22 11.06 2.78
CA PRO A 87 5.81 11.44 2.71
C PRO A 87 5.56 12.51 1.66
N THR A 88 4.39 12.44 1.02
CA THR A 88 3.89 13.44 0.09
C THR A 88 2.58 13.99 0.64
N ARG A 89 2.42 15.31 0.63
CA ARG A 89 1.19 15.93 1.12
C ARG A 89 0.02 15.62 0.18
N LEU A 90 -1.02 15.02 0.74
CA LEU A 90 -2.23 14.66 0.00
C LEU A 90 -3.33 15.68 0.21
N SER A 91 -3.47 16.19 1.43
CA SER A 91 -4.44 17.21 1.83
C SER A 91 -3.85 18.02 2.98
N PRO A 92 -4.52 19.08 3.45
CA PRO A 92 -4.02 19.84 4.60
C PRO A 92 -3.79 19.00 5.87
N THR A 93 -4.50 17.87 6.02
CA THR A 93 -4.45 17.04 7.22
C THR A 93 -3.91 15.64 7.00
N THR A 94 -3.67 15.23 5.74
CA THR A 94 -3.28 13.86 5.40
C THR A 94 -2.08 13.85 4.47
N HIS A 95 -1.09 13.01 4.78
CA HIS A 95 0.05 12.74 3.92
C HIS A 95 -0.03 11.32 3.37
N LEU A 96 0.66 11.09 2.26
CA LEU A 96 0.74 9.80 1.59
C LEU A 96 2.17 9.31 1.60
N TRP A 97 2.36 8.06 1.94
CA TRP A 97 3.64 7.36 1.84
C TRP A 97 3.46 6.16 0.93
N VAL A 98 4.20 6.11 -0.18
CA VAL A 98 4.14 5.00 -1.14
C VAL A 98 5.31 4.07 -0.91
N THR A 99 5.05 2.77 -0.88
CA THR A 99 6.09 1.74 -0.85
C THR A 99 5.65 0.53 -1.65
N ILE A 100 6.44 -0.55 -1.61
CA ILE A 100 6.13 -1.76 -2.36
C ILE A 100 4.96 -2.51 -1.73
N HIS A 101 4.27 -3.31 -2.55
CA HIS A 101 3.33 -4.29 -2.04
C HIS A 101 4.10 -5.52 -1.57
N PRO A 102 3.73 -6.17 -0.45
CA PRO A 102 4.43 -7.36 0.04
C PRO A 102 4.54 -8.49 -0.98
N SER A 103 3.57 -8.63 -1.88
CA SER A 103 3.61 -9.64 -2.94
C SER A 103 4.79 -9.46 -3.91
N PHE A 104 5.32 -8.24 -4.02
CA PHE A 104 6.51 -7.97 -4.83
C PHE A 104 7.71 -8.78 -4.34
N LEU A 105 7.85 -8.96 -3.03
CA LEU A 105 8.93 -9.72 -2.43
C LEU A 105 8.94 -11.17 -2.89
N LEU A 106 7.76 -11.75 -3.13
CA LEU A 106 7.63 -13.13 -3.58
C LEU A 106 8.10 -13.33 -5.02
N ARG A 107 8.20 -12.26 -5.81
CA ARG A 107 8.63 -12.29 -7.20
C ARG A 107 10.14 -12.09 -7.38
N ILE A 108 10.85 -11.75 -6.32
CA ILE A 108 12.30 -11.56 -6.37
C ILE A 108 12.96 -12.94 -6.25
N PRO A 109 13.64 -13.43 -7.31
CA PRO A 109 14.25 -14.78 -7.28
C PRO A 109 15.52 -14.85 -6.43
N ASP A 110 16.24 -13.74 -6.28
CA ASP A 110 17.49 -13.70 -5.52
C ASP A 110 17.18 -13.53 -4.04
N ASP A 111 17.65 -14.47 -3.21
CA ASP A 111 17.39 -14.46 -1.77
C ASP A 111 18.00 -13.24 -1.05
N VAL A 112 19.18 -12.82 -1.47
CA VAL A 112 19.86 -11.66 -0.87
C VAL A 112 19.08 -10.39 -1.17
N LYS A 113 18.70 -10.18 -2.44
CA LYS A 113 17.91 -9.01 -2.84
C LYS A 113 16.55 -9.00 -2.16
N ARG A 114 15.91 -10.16 -2.02
CA ARG A 114 14.62 -10.26 -1.34
C ARG A 114 14.72 -9.85 0.13
N ARG A 115 15.76 -10.29 0.82
CA ARG A 115 15.99 -9.89 2.21
C ARG A 115 16.29 -8.40 2.35
N GLU A 116 17.06 -7.84 1.43
CA GLU A 116 17.36 -6.41 1.41
C GLU A 116 16.10 -5.58 1.20
N GLU A 117 15.25 -5.97 0.24
CA GLU A 117 13.98 -5.29 -0.02
C GLU A 117 13.01 -5.44 1.15
N TYR A 118 12.97 -6.60 1.78
CA TYR A 118 12.16 -6.80 2.97
C TYR A 118 12.62 -5.88 4.12
N ALA A 119 13.93 -5.82 4.35
CA ALA A 119 14.50 -4.96 5.38
C ALA A 119 14.20 -3.49 5.10
N ARG A 120 14.27 -3.07 3.83
CA ARG A 120 13.92 -1.72 3.42
C ARG A 120 12.44 -1.43 3.66
N PHE A 121 11.57 -2.37 3.35
CA PHE A 121 10.14 -2.24 3.58
C PHE A 121 9.83 -2.06 5.07
N VAL A 122 10.41 -2.89 5.93
CA VAL A 122 10.27 -2.77 7.39
C VAL A 122 10.80 -1.42 7.87
N LYS A 123 11.94 -0.98 7.36
CA LYS A 123 12.52 0.33 7.70
C LYS A 123 11.57 1.47 7.33
N GLU A 124 10.94 1.40 6.16
CA GLU A 124 9.96 2.42 5.74
C GLU A 124 8.74 2.45 6.65
N LEU A 125 8.27 1.29 7.11
CA LEU A 125 7.17 1.23 8.08
C LEU A 125 7.56 1.90 9.40
N LYS A 126 8.78 1.69 9.89
CA LYS A 126 9.30 2.35 11.09
C LYS A 126 9.41 3.85 10.90
N GLU A 127 9.95 4.29 9.78
CA GLU A 127 10.10 5.71 9.46
C GLU A 127 8.74 6.40 9.37
N ALA A 128 7.75 5.74 8.78
CA ALA A 128 6.40 6.27 8.72
C ALA A 128 5.80 6.44 10.13
N GLN A 129 5.99 5.46 10.99
CA GLN A 129 5.53 5.55 12.38
C GLN A 129 6.20 6.71 13.13
N GLU A 130 7.50 6.86 12.97
CA GLU A 130 8.25 7.96 13.57
C GLU A 130 7.77 9.32 13.05
N TRP A 131 7.49 9.40 11.76
CA TRP A 131 6.97 10.61 11.14
C TRP A 131 5.62 11.00 11.74
N ILE A 132 4.71 10.04 11.92
CA ILE A 132 3.41 10.28 12.56
C ILE A 132 3.59 10.78 13.99
N ALA A 133 4.51 10.19 14.74
CA ALA A 133 4.75 10.55 16.14
C ALA A 133 5.27 11.97 16.30
N LYS A 134 5.97 12.49 15.28
CA LYS A 134 6.52 13.87 15.28
C LYS A 134 5.56 14.92 14.71
N SER A 135 4.44 14.48 14.17
CA SER A 135 3.49 15.37 13.47
C SER A 135 2.47 15.99 14.40
#